data_05df2798b9fc43308cb14635cbdb3367
#
_entry.id   05df2798b9fc43308cb14635cbdb3367
#
_cell.length_a   1.000
_cell.length_b   1.000
_cell.length_c   1.000
_cell.angle_alpha   90.00
_cell.angle_beta   90.00
_cell.angle_gamma   90.00
#
_symmetry.space_group_name_H-M   'P 1'
#
loop_
_entity.id
_entity.type
_entity.pdbx_description
1 polymer ?
#
loop_
_entity_poly.entity_id
_entity_poly.type
_entity_poly.pdbx_seq_one_letter_code
_entity_poly.pdbx_strand_id
1 'polypeptide(L)'
;MTRISRRSLIMLALLLLAVPAAAQGTDKVQRLTVPITDPARPITVHVSLMSGGIVMEAHEGKQVMIEVVPEDDGEAKERSGGMRVIPNRSLGLTVEEEDNEVSIGSDYSSKIEKLVIKVPRKTSVSASNVNDGDISVRGLEGELELNSVNGSITATDVAGSVVAHTTNGEVKVSFTSIQAGKSMSFVSFNGDVDVTFPSNLKADLHLTAGQGDIYTDFEFDLVPVESQTKSEREGKKFVVKLDQDVRARIEGGGAEMHFKTWNGSIYIRKAK
;
A
#
# COMPACT_ATOMS: atom_id res chain seq x y z
N MET A 1 4.54 74.04 -31.84
CA MET A 1 4.08 72.74 -32.36
C MET A 1 4.60 71.63 -31.44
N THR A 2 3.79 71.23 -30.46
CA THR A 2 4.20 70.28 -29.46
C THR A 2 3.17 69.11 -29.40
N ARG A 3 3.56 67.92 -29.83
CA ARG A 3 2.68 66.75 -29.83
C ARG A 3 2.62 66.14 -28.45
N ILE A 4 1.44 66.07 -27.89
CA ILE A 4 1.14 65.39 -26.62
C ILE A 4 0.85 63.93 -26.91
N SER A 5 1.68 63.04 -26.41
CA SER A 5 1.51 61.58 -26.45
C SER A 5 0.48 61.17 -25.39
N ARG A 6 -0.61 60.52 -25.85
CA ARG A 6 -1.61 59.87 -24.96
C ARG A 6 -1.08 58.51 -24.51
N ARG A 7 -0.70 58.39 -23.26
CA ARG A 7 -0.47 57.12 -22.61
C ARG A 7 -1.83 56.63 -22.05
N SER A 8 -2.34 55.55 -22.65
CA SER A 8 -3.53 54.86 -22.16
C SER A 8 -3.19 54.15 -20.88
N LEU A 9 -3.82 54.55 -19.79
CA LEU A 9 -3.77 53.86 -18.50
C LEU A 9 -4.79 52.71 -18.55
N ILE A 10 -4.31 51.47 -18.63
CA ILE A 10 -5.16 50.31 -18.49
C ILE A 10 -5.32 50.07 -16.98
N MET A 11 -6.50 50.39 -16.48
CA MET A 11 -6.92 50.15 -15.10
C MET A 11 -7.35 48.69 -15.00
N LEU A 12 -6.51 47.84 -14.44
CA LEU A 12 -6.84 46.42 -14.13
C LEU A 12 -7.78 46.41 -12.93
N ALA A 13 -9.07 46.22 -13.18
CA ALA A 13 -10.06 46.06 -12.13
C ALA A 13 -9.90 44.66 -11.52
N LEU A 14 -9.35 44.61 -10.31
CA LEU A 14 -9.26 43.39 -9.51
C LEU A 14 -10.68 43.08 -8.98
N LEU A 15 -11.37 42.16 -9.64
CA LEU A 15 -12.67 41.65 -9.16
C LEU A 15 -12.40 40.72 -7.98
N LEU A 16 -12.51 41.21 -6.75
CA LEU A 16 -12.57 40.37 -5.54
C LEU A 16 -13.90 39.63 -5.59
N LEU A 17 -13.87 38.38 -6.07
CA LEU A 17 -14.95 37.44 -5.83
C LEU A 17 -14.91 37.06 -4.34
N ALA A 18 -15.79 37.63 -3.57
CA ALA A 18 -16.08 37.15 -2.22
C ALA A 18 -16.68 35.75 -2.34
N VAL A 19 -15.88 34.77 -2.05
CA VAL A 19 -16.36 33.39 -1.85
C VAL A 19 -17.20 33.41 -0.57
N PRO A 20 -18.50 33.03 -0.63
CA PRO A 20 -19.28 32.92 0.59
C PRO A 20 -18.62 31.86 1.47
N ALA A 21 -18.36 32.22 2.73
CA ALA A 21 -17.97 31.27 3.77
C ALA A 21 -19.12 30.28 3.92
N ALA A 22 -19.02 29.15 3.19
CA ALA A 22 -19.91 28.04 3.39
C ALA A 22 -19.71 27.51 4.81
N ALA A 23 -20.83 27.30 5.49
CA ALA A 23 -20.93 26.80 6.84
C ALA A 23 -19.91 25.69 7.10
N GLN A 24 -19.09 25.90 8.15
CA GLN A 24 -18.18 24.88 8.65
C GLN A 24 -19.02 23.74 9.24
N GLY A 25 -19.37 22.77 8.38
CA GLY A 25 -19.73 21.45 8.84
C GLY A 25 -18.53 20.85 9.56
N THR A 26 -18.78 20.11 10.62
CA THR A 26 -17.81 19.40 11.44
C THR A 26 -17.12 18.23 10.67
N ASP A 27 -16.76 18.45 9.42
CA ASP A 27 -16.06 17.44 8.62
C ASP A 27 -14.58 17.51 8.99
N LYS A 28 -14.17 16.64 9.90
CA LYS A 28 -12.77 16.52 10.37
C LYS A 28 -11.81 16.05 9.26
N VAL A 29 -12.35 15.60 8.12
CA VAL A 29 -11.58 15.07 6.99
C VAL A 29 -10.90 16.21 6.23
N GLN A 30 -9.58 16.12 6.11
CA GLN A 30 -8.80 17.05 5.31
C GLN A 30 -8.55 16.48 3.91
N ARG A 31 -8.70 17.32 2.88
CA ARG A 31 -8.51 16.94 1.48
C ARG A 31 -7.41 17.76 0.84
N LEU A 32 -6.51 17.07 0.17
CA LEU A 32 -5.38 17.66 -0.55
C LEU A 32 -5.34 17.07 -1.96
N THR A 33 -5.08 17.93 -2.95
CA THR A 33 -4.76 17.49 -4.31
C THR A 33 -3.32 17.84 -4.60
N VAL A 34 -2.53 16.83 -4.97
CA VAL A 34 -1.12 16.99 -5.31
C VAL A 34 -1.01 17.10 -6.82
N PRO A 35 -0.52 18.24 -7.34
CA PRO A 35 -0.20 18.36 -8.75
C PRO A 35 0.99 17.45 -9.08
N ILE A 36 0.98 16.87 -10.27
CA ILE A 36 2.05 15.99 -10.76
C ILE A 36 2.85 16.77 -11.80
N THR A 37 4.18 16.68 -11.71
CA THR A 37 5.11 17.41 -12.60
C THR A 37 4.86 17.11 -14.07
N ASP A 38 4.75 15.82 -14.46
CA ASP A 38 4.44 15.41 -15.81
C ASP A 38 3.35 14.30 -15.83
N PRO A 39 2.08 14.67 -16.02
CA PRO A 39 0.97 13.71 -16.03
C PRO A 39 0.98 12.71 -17.20
N ALA A 40 1.93 12.80 -18.13
CA ALA A 40 2.09 11.86 -19.23
C ALA A 40 3.05 10.70 -18.88
N ARG A 41 3.86 10.86 -17.85
CA ARG A 41 4.79 9.83 -17.36
C ARG A 41 4.15 9.00 -16.24
N PRO A 42 4.62 7.76 -16.00
CA PRO A 42 4.23 6.97 -14.83
C PRO A 42 4.51 7.75 -13.52
N ILE A 43 3.69 7.48 -12.53
CA ILE A 43 3.78 8.07 -11.19
C ILE A 43 4.21 6.98 -10.21
N THR A 44 5.07 7.35 -9.27
CA THR A 44 5.41 6.51 -8.13
C THR A 44 4.92 7.18 -6.85
N VAL A 45 4.29 6.42 -5.97
CA VAL A 45 3.79 6.93 -4.68
C VAL A 45 4.41 6.13 -3.54
N HIS A 46 5.12 6.81 -2.66
CA HIS A 46 5.67 6.27 -1.43
C HIS A 46 4.83 6.72 -0.24
N VAL A 47 4.34 5.77 0.55
CA VAL A 47 3.55 6.05 1.75
C VAL A 47 4.18 5.37 2.94
N SER A 48 4.46 6.10 4.00
CA SER A 48 4.98 5.56 5.25
C SER A 48 4.22 6.12 6.43
N LEU A 49 3.41 5.28 7.09
CA LEU A 49 2.66 5.65 8.29
C LEU A 49 3.19 4.91 9.52
N MET A 50 3.35 5.64 10.62
CA MET A 50 3.64 5.02 11.92
C MET A 50 2.40 4.37 12.53
N SER A 51 1.22 4.92 12.27
CA SER A 51 -0.08 4.42 12.72
C SER A 51 -1.18 4.84 11.76
N GLY A 52 -2.25 4.05 11.67
CA GLY A 52 -3.40 4.30 10.81
C GLY A 52 -3.43 3.44 9.55
N GLY A 53 -4.62 3.30 8.98
CA GLY A 53 -4.86 2.52 7.77
C GLY A 53 -4.50 3.29 6.50
N ILE A 54 -4.03 2.58 5.48
CA ILE A 54 -3.74 3.10 4.14
C ILE A 54 -4.75 2.51 3.16
N VAL A 55 -5.51 3.36 2.49
CA VAL A 55 -6.43 2.96 1.42
C VAL A 55 -6.01 3.66 0.13
N MET A 56 -5.69 2.88 -0.88
CA MET A 56 -5.29 3.38 -2.19
C MET A 56 -6.26 2.88 -3.27
N GLU A 57 -6.78 3.80 -4.06
CA GLU A 57 -7.76 3.50 -5.11
C GLU A 57 -7.33 4.10 -6.44
N ALA A 58 -7.45 3.32 -7.49
CA ALA A 58 -7.27 3.84 -8.84
C ALA A 58 -8.43 4.75 -9.25
N HIS A 59 -8.12 5.83 -9.95
CA HIS A 59 -9.12 6.66 -10.62
C HIS A 59 -8.68 7.08 -12.03
N GLU A 60 -9.61 7.59 -12.81
CA GLU A 60 -9.36 7.95 -14.22
C GLU A 60 -8.70 9.35 -14.39
N GLY A 61 -8.45 10.06 -13.30
CA GLY A 61 -7.79 11.37 -13.33
C GLY A 61 -6.28 11.29 -13.49
N LYS A 62 -5.62 12.47 -13.49
CA LYS A 62 -4.17 12.61 -13.64
C LYS A 62 -3.50 13.20 -12.39
N GLN A 63 -4.22 13.36 -11.32
CA GLN A 63 -3.76 13.97 -10.08
C GLN A 63 -3.74 12.92 -8.97
N VAL A 64 -2.96 13.16 -7.94
CA VAL A 64 -3.04 12.40 -6.69
C VAL A 64 -3.93 13.18 -5.72
N MET A 65 -4.97 12.54 -5.22
CA MET A 65 -5.88 13.11 -4.24
C MET A 65 -5.73 12.38 -2.92
N ILE A 66 -5.60 13.12 -1.84
CA ILE A 66 -5.37 12.59 -0.51
C ILE A 66 -6.49 13.08 0.41
N GLU A 67 -7.15 12.15 1.07
CA GLU A 67 -8.11 12.43 2.14
C GLU A 67 -7.55 11.88 3.45
N VAL A 68 -7.37 12.75 4.44
CA VAL A 68 -6.86 12.40 5.75
C VAL A 68 -8.03 12.36 6.73
N VAL A 69 -8.29 11.19 7.28
CA VAL A 69 -9.26 10.99 8.34
C VAL A 69 -8.51 10.99 9.67
N PRO A 70 -8.65 12.02 10.51
CA PRO A 70 -8.01 12.04 11.81
C PRO A 70 -8.67 11.08 12.78
N GLU A 71 -7.91 10.61 13.76
CA GLU A 71 -8.46 9.90 14.91
C GLU A 71 -9.51 10.78 15.62
N ASP A 72 -10.55 10.13 16.15
CA ASP A 72 -11.51 10.83 16.99
C ASP A 72 -10.96 10.99 18.39
N ASP A 73 -10.46 12.20 18.71
CA ASP A 73 -9.93 12.53 20.03
C ASP A 73 -10.98 12.41 21.16
N GLY A 74 -12.25 12.08 20.83
CA GLY A 74 -13.36 12.14 21.77
C GLY A 74 -13.61 13.56 22.28
N GLU A 75 -14.67 13.78 23.03
CA GLU A 75 -14.90 15.03 23.77
C GLU A 75 -13.73 15.26 24.73
N ALA A 76 -13.21 16.48 24.74
CA ALA A 76 -12.08 16.86 25.60
C ALA A 76 -12.35 16.42 27.03
N LYS A 77 -11.69 15.36 27.47
CA LYS A 77 -11.79 14.86 28.83
C LYS A 77 -11.35 15.97 29.77
N GLU A 78 -12.27 16.49 30.58
CA GLU A 78 -11.91 17.34 31.70
C GLU A 78 -10.93 16.60 32.58
N ARG A 79 -9.65 16.98 32.54
CA ARG A 79 -8.70 16.44 33.50
C ARG A 79 -8.99 17.07 34.86
N SER A 80 -9.01 16.23 35.88
CA SER A 80 -9.10 16.61 37.29
C SER A 80 -8.26 17.85 37.60
N GLY A 81 -8.88 18.92 38.09
CA GLY A 81 -8.20 20.16 38.48
C GLY A 81 -8.57 21.45 37.71
N GLY A 82 -9.64 21.44 36.90
CA GLY A 82 -10.18 22.67 36.27
C GLY A 82 -9.35 23.19 35.07
N MET A 83 -8.32 22.47 34.63
CA MET A 83 -7.54 22.82 33.45
C MET A 83 -8.19 22.23 32.18
N ARG A 84 -8.34 23.09 31.15
CA ARG A 84 -8.80 22.65 29.83
C ARG A 84 -7.60 22.25 28.96
N VAL A 85 -7.73 21.15 28.22
CA VAL A 85 -6.74 20.76 27.23
C VAL A 85 -6.90 21.63 26.00
N ILE A 86 -5.83 22.25 25.55
CA ILE A 86 -5.77 22.89 24.23
C ILE A 86 -5.40 21.76 23.24
N PRO A 87 -6.30 21.31 22.35
CA PRO A 87 -6.00 20.21 21.45
C PRO A 87 -4.90 20.63 20.45
N ASN A 88 -3.86 19.81 20.34
CA ASN A 88 -2.94 19.91 19.22
C ASN A 88 -3.62 19.29 17.98
N ARG A 89 -3.87 20.10 16.95
CA ARG A 89 -4.54 19.70 15.72
C ARG A 89 -3.56 19.38 14.58
N SER A 90 -2.26 19.30 14.87
CA SER A 90 -1.30 18.86 13.88
C SER A 90 -1.57 17.39 13.55
N LEU A 91 -1.69 17.06 12.26
CA LEU A 91 -1.85 15.67 11.81
C LEU A 91 -0.51 14.94 11.72
N GLY A 92 0.62 15.65 11.81
CA GLY A 92 1.95 15.06 11.68
C GLY A 92 2.17 14.39 10.31
N LEU A 93 1.54 14.89 9.24
CA LEU A 93 1.64 14.38 7.89
C LEU A 93 2.44 15.34 7.02
N THR A 94 3.40 14.81 6.28
CA THR A 94 4.16 15.54 5.26
C THR A 94 3.86 14.92 3.90
N VAL A 95 3.67 15.76 2.88
CA VAL A 95 3.44 15.36 1.50
C VAL A 95 4.37 16.17 0.61
N GLU A 96 5.17 15.49 -0.18
CA GLU A 96 6.12 16.08 -1.12
C GLU A 96 5.92 15.45 -2.50
N GLU A 97 6.09 16.24 -3.57
CA GLU A 97 6.11 15.75 -4.94
C GLU A 97 7.33 16.31 -5.65
N GLU A 98 8.14 15.45 -6.22
CA GLU A 98 9.29 15.81 -7.04
C GLU A 98 9.40 14.82 -8.20
N ASP A 99 9.42 15.34 -9.42
CA ASP A 99 9.65 14.57 -10.66
C ASP A 99 8.76 13.32 -10.84
N ASN A 100 7.46 13.42 -10.54
CA ASN A 100 6.45 12.34 -10.55
C ASN A 100 6.57 11.32 -9.42
N GLU A 101 7.37 11.61 -8.42
CA GLU A 101 7.44 10.83 -7.19
C GLU A 101 6.74 11.57 -6.06
N VAL A 102 5.69 10.97 -5.51
CA VAL A 102 4.92 11.52 -4.39
C VAL A 102 5.28 10.79 -3.13
N SER A 103 5.86 11.49 -2.16
CA SER A 103 6.23 10.97 -0.85
C SER A 103 5.27 11.46 0.22
N ILE A 104 4.68 10.53 0.96
CA ILE A 104 3.73 10.80 2.04
C ILE A 104 4.23 10.13 3.30
N GLY A 105 4.56 10.90 4.32
CA GLY A 105 5.09 10.40 5.58
C GLY A 105 4.36 10.94 6.80
N SER A 106 4.24 10.12 7.83
CA SER A 106 3.75 10.56 9.14
C SER A 106 4.83 10.48 10.20
N ASP A 107 4.77 11.36 11.19
CA ASP A 107 5.60 11.31 12.38
C ASP A 107 4.96 10.46 13.51
N TYR A 108 5.71 10.25 14.62
CA TYR A 108 5.23 9.49 15.78
C TYR A 108 4.07 10.15 16.53
N SER A 109 3.85 11.43 16.31
CA SER A 109 2.77 12.19 16.95
C SER A 109 1.52 12.26 16.07
N SER A 110 1.53 11.61 14.92
CA SER A 110 0.42 11.63 13.99
C SER A 110 -0.84 11.00 14.61
N LYS A 111 -1.97 11.66 14.33
CA LYS A 111 -3.29 11.23 14.77
C LYS A 111 -4.15 10.94 13.54
N ILE A 112 -3.76 9.95 12.80
CA ILE A 112 -4.40 9.55 11.56
C ILE A 112 -5.04 8.19 11.78
N GLU A 113 -6.37 8.14 11.72
CA GLU A 113 -7.12 6.88 11.70
C GLU A 113 -6.95 6.19 10.33
N LYS A 114 -7.07 6.98 9.26
CA LYS A 114 -7.02 6.46 7.90
C LYS A 114 -6.59 7.51 6.90
N LEU A 115 -5.74 7.10 5.96
CA LEU A 115 -5.32 7.86 4.80
C LEU A 115 -5.93 7.24 3.54
N VAL A 116 -6.75 8.00 2.81
CA VAL A 116 -7.33 7.55 1.54
C VAL A 116 -6.65 8.31 0.40
N ILE A 117 -5.98 7.57 -0.48
CA ILE A 117 -5.19 8.11 -1.58
C ILE A 117 -5.77 7.62 -2.89
N LYS A 118 -6.23 8.56 -3.73
CA LYS A 118 -6.69 8.23 -5.08
C LYS A 118 -5.63 8.63 -6.09
N VAL A 119 -5.20 7.67 -6.89
CA VAL A 119 -4.09 7.82 -7.84
C VAL A 119 -4.49 7.40 -9.24
N PRO A 120 -3.83 7.90 -10.29
CA PRO A 120 -4.01 7.38 -11.64
C PRO A 120 -3.76 5.86 -11.69
N ARG A 121 -4.50 5.14 -12.53
CA ARG A 121 -4.46 3.67 -12.62
C ARG A 121 -3.05 3.11 -12.78
N LYS A 122 -2.21 3.73 -13.62
CA LYS A 122 -0.82 3.31 -13.90
C LYS A 122 0.16 3.95 -12.91
N THR A 123 -0.01 3.64 -11.63
CA THR A 123 0.85 4.14 -10.55
C THR A 123 1.54 2.97 -9.88
N SER A 124 2.86 3.06 -9.70
CA SER A 124 3.62 2.17 -8.84
C SER A 124 3.57 2.67 -7.39
N VAL A 125 3.50 1.76 -6.44
CA VAL A 125 3.29 2.08 -5.03
C VAL A 125 4.27 1.35 -4.15
N SER A 126 4.89 2.07 -3.21
CA SER A 126 5.53 1.50 -2.03
C SER A 126 4.80 2.03 -0.80
N ALA A 127 4.06 1.16 -0.11
CA ALA A 127 3.29 1.53 1.08
C ALA A 127 3.72 0.73 2.30
N SER A 128 3.94 1.43 3.41
CA SER A 128 4.31 0.81 4.67
C SER A 128 3.54 1.39 5.84
N ASN A 129 3.11 0.53 6.77
CA ASN A 129 2.61 0.95 8.07
C ASN A 129 3.15 0.05 9.20
N VAL A 130 3.16 0.58 10.42
CA VAL A 130 3.70 -0.14 11.58
C VAL A 130 2.59 -0.56 12.53
N ASN A 131 1.71 0.38 12.93
CA ASN A 131 0.68 0.14 13.94
C ASN A 131 -0.71 0.51 13.44
N ASP A 132 -1.71 -0.19 13.96
CA ASP A 132 -3.12 0.17 13.96
C ASP A 132 -3.69 0.52 12.58
N GLY A 133 -3.65 -0.43 11.65
CA GLY A 133 -4.36 -0.25 10.39
C GLY A 133 -3.90 -1.18 9.29
N ASP A 134 -4.81 -1.43 8.38
CA ASP A 134 -4.60 -2.27 7.22
C ASP A 134 -4.11 -1.46 6.02
N ILE A 135 -3.44 -2.13 5.09
CA ILE A 135 -3.14 -1.58 3.77
C ILE A 135 -4.12 -2.18 2.76
N SER A 136 -4.92 -1.32 2.13
CA SER A 136 -5.87 -1.71 1.10
C SER A 136 -5.57 -0.99 -0.21
N VAL A 137 -5.38 -1.75 -1.29
CA VAL A 137 -5.08 -1.23 -2.64
C VAL A 137 -6.09 -1.77 -3.62
N ARG A 138 -6.64 -0.92 -4.51
CA ARG A 138 -7.62 -1.36 -5.49
C ARG A 138 -7.40 -0.77 -6.87
N GLY A 139 -7.43 -1.65 -7.89
CA GLY A 139 -7.52 -1.28 -9.30
C GLY A 139 -6.26 -0.69 -9.91
N LEU A 140 -5.09 -0.84 -9.27
CA LEU A 140 -3.82 -0.31 -9.74
C LEU A 140 -3.15 -1.23 -10.76
N GLU A 141 -2.47 -0.61 -11.73
CA GLU A 141 -1.70 -1.25 -12.78
C GLU A 141 -0.24 -0.78 -12.69
N GLY A 142 0.56 -1.43 -11.83
CA GLY A 142 1.95 -1.06 -11.59
C GLY A 142 2.68 -2.06 -10.72
N GLU A 143 3.84 -1.67 -10.23
CA GLU A 143 4.59 -2.43 -9.24
C GLU A 143 4.12 -2.02 -7.85
N LEU A 144 3.68 -2.99 -7.04
CA LEU A 144 3.19 -2.75 -5.69
C LEU A 144 4.13 -3.40 -4.68
N GLU A 145 4.67 -2.61 -3.76
CA GLU A 145 5.43 -3.05 -2.61
C GLU A 145 4.68 -2.63 -1.34
N LEU A 146 4.13 -3.61 -0.62
CA LEU A 146 3.23 -3.39 0.50
C LEU A 146 3.79 -4.07 1.75
N ASN A 147 4.09 -3.28 2.78
CA ASN A 147 4.71 -3.76 4.01
C ASN A 147 3.90 -3.33 5.23
N SER A 148 3.51 -4.28 6.08
CA SER A 148 2.84 -4.00 7.34
C SER A 148 3.52 -4.73 8.49
N VAL A 149 3.48 -4.17 9.70
CA VAL A 149 3.87 -4.90 10.89
C VAL A 149 2.64 -5.44 11.61
N ASN A 150 1.65 -4.60 11.86
CA ASN A 150 0.42 -4.98 12.55
C ASN A 150 -0.80 -4.53 11.73
N GLY A 151 -1.16 -5.32 10.75
CA GLY A 151 -2.30 -5.06 9.88
C GLY A 151 -2.29 -6.01 8.69
N SER A 152 -3.46 -6.24 8.13
CA SER A 152 -3.63 -7.05 6.93
C SER A 152 -3.31 -6.24 5.67
N ILE A 153 -2.89 -6.93 4.63
CA ILE A 153 -2.66 -6.35 3.32
C ILE A 153 -3.67 -6.93 2.34
N THR A 154 -4.49 -6.07 1.75
CA THR A 154 -5.47 -6.47 0.74
C THR A 154 -5.22 -5.70 -0.56
N ALA A 155 -4.89 -6.39 -1.64
CA ALA A 155 -4.79 -5.81 -2.98
C ALA A 155 -5.81 -6.44 -3.91
N THR A 156 -6.79 -5.66 -4.39
CA THR A 156 -7.91 -6.17 -5.17
C THR A 156 -7.89 -5.60 -6.58
N ASP A 157 -8.16 -6.46 -7.57
CA ASP A 157 -8.26 -6.09 -8.99
C ASP A 157 -7.00 -5.39 -9.50
N VAL A 158 -5.82 -5.87 -9.09
CA VAL A 158 -4.54 -5.28 -9.46
C VAL A 158 -3.94 -5.93 -10.70
N ALA A 159 -3.13 -5.16 -11.44
CA ALA A 159 -2.37 -5.64 -12.59
C ALA A 159 -0.90 -5.28 -12.43
N GLY A 160 0.00 -6.20 -12.81
CA GLY A 160 1.45 -5.96 -12.69
C GLY A 160 2.14 -6.95 -11.78
N SER A 161 2.93 -6.48 -10.84
CA SER A 161 3.64 -7.30 -9.85
C SER A 161 3.37 -6.82 -8.43
N VAL A 162 3.35 -7.75 -7.47
CA VAL A 162 3.10 -7.46 -6.06
C VAL A 162 4.14 -8.13 -5.18
N VAL A 163 4.69 -7.36 -4.26
CA VAL A 163 5.42 -7.82 -3.08
C VAL A 163 4.62 -7.37 -1.87
N ALA A 164 4.12 -8.31 -1.07
CA ALA A 164 3.28 -8.02 0.08
C ALA A 164 3.76 -8.79 1.31
N HIS A 165 4.20 -8.06 2.32
CA HIS A 165 4.76 -8.65 3.53
C HIS A 165 4.08 -8.07 4.77
N THR A 166 3.58 -8.94 5.64
CA THR A 166 3.10 -8.53 6.96
C THR A 166 3.65 -9.44 8.06
N THR A 167 3.75 -8.91 9.28
CA THR A 167 4.09 -9.73 10.43
C THR A 167 2.82 -10.26 11.11
N ASN A 168 1.84 -9.41 11.35
CA ASN A 168 0.59 -9.81 12.00
C ASN A 168 -0.59 -9.34 11.14
N GLY A 169 -1.16 -10.26 10.37
CA GLY A 169 -2.29 -10.01 9.49
C GLY A 169 -2.32 -10.97 8.30
N GLU A 170 -3.40 -10.95 7.59
CA GLU A 170 -3.59 -11.70 6.35
C GLU A 170 -2.99 -10.96 5.16
N VAL A 171 -2.44 -11.68 4.19
CA VAL A 171 -2.09 -11.16 2.86
C VAL A 171 -3.10 -11.68 1.87
N LYS A 172 -3.92 -10.79 1.31
CA LYS A 172 -4.94 -11.12 0.32
C LYS A 172 -4.76 -10.33 -0.96
N VAL A 173 -4.54 -11.05 -2.08
CA VAL A 173 -4.29 -10.38 -3.37
C VAL A 173 -5.15 -11.02 -4.46
N SER A 174 -5.77 -10.19 -5.31
CA SER A 174 -6.44 -10.65 -6.52
C SER A 174 -5.93 -9.89 -7.75
N PHE A 175 -5.49 -10.66 -8.74
CA PHE A 175 -4.95 -10.13 -9.98
C PHE A 175 -5.97 -10.18 -11.11
N THR A 176 -6.05 -9.09 -11.88
CA THR A 176 -6.70 -9.07 -13.19
C THR A 176 -5.73 -9.50 -14.30
N SER A 177 -4.46 -9.17 -14.16
CA SER A 177 -3.37 -9.63 -15.01
C SER A 177 -2.03 -9.54 -14.28
N ILE A 178 -1.05 -10.32 -14.67
CA ILE A 178 0.31 -10.29 -14.12
C ILE A 178 1.32 -9.82 -15.16
N GLN A 179 2.39 -9.20 -14.71
CA GLN A 179 3.52 -8.86 -15.56
C GLN A 179 4.41 -10.09 -15.74
N ALA A 180 4.56 -10.52 -16.99
CA ALA A 180 5.38 -11.70 -17.30
C ALA A 180 6.85 -11.50 -16.86
N GLY A 181 7.44 -12.52 -16.25
CA GLY A 181 8.85 -12.55 -15.84
C GLY A 181 9.20 -11.72 -14.62
N LYS A 182 8.24 -11.05 -13.98
CA LYS A 182 8.46 -10.35 -12.70
C LYS A 182 8.23 -11.30 -11.54
N SER A 183 9.24 -11.42 -10.68
CA SER A 183 9.12 -12.17 -9.43
C SER A 183 8.18 -11.47 -8.45
N MET A 184 7.44 -12.26 -7.66
CA MET A 184 6.51 -11.78 -6.65
C MET A 184 6.76 -12.47 -5.31
N SER A 185 6.35 -11.83 -4.22
CA SER A 185 6.52 -12.38 -2.87
C SER A 185 5.33 -12.03 -1.99
N PHE A 186 4.78 -13.03 -1.32
CA PHE A 186 3.63 -12.92 -0.43
C PHE A 186 3.98 -13.59 0.88
N VAL A 187 4.15 -12.79 1.93
CA VAL A 187 4.64 -13.28 3.22
C VAL A 187 3.78 -12.77 4.35
N SER A 188 3.33 -13.69 5.20
CA SER A 188 2.80 -13.38 6.52
C SER A 188 3.57 -14.17 7.57
N PHE A 189 3.78 -13.61 8.77
CA PHE A 189 4.26 -14.42 9.88
C PHE A 189 3.07 -15.03 10.67
N ASN A 190 2.06 -14.22 10.98
CA ASN A 190 0.84 -14.63 11.66
C ASN A 190 -0.38 -14.26 10.83
N GLY A 191 -0.82 -15.15 9.96
CA GLY A 191 -2.00 -15.00 9.11
C GLY A 191 -1.89 -15.81 7.83
N ASP A 192 -2.98 -15.91 7.14
CA ASP A 192 -3.09 -16.61 5.87
C ASP A 192 -2.52 -15.78 4.71
N VAL A 193 -2.07 -16.48 3.68
CA VAL A 193 -1.70 -15.88 2.39
C VAL A 193 -2.66 -16.41 1.33
N ASP A 194 -3.57 -15.55 0.84
CA ASP A 194 -4.62 -15.90 -0.12
C ASP A 194 -4.46 -15.09 -1.41
N VAL A 195 -4.02 -15.73 -2.48
CA VAL A 195 -3.75 -15.05 -3.73
C VAL A 195 -4.53 -15.68 -4.89
N THR A 196 -5.30 -14.84 -5.59
CA THR A 196 -6.09 -15.22 -6.76
C THR A 196 -5.41 -14.71 -8.03
N PHE A 197 -5.06 -15.64 -8.93
CA PHE A 197 -4.43 -15.35 -10.20
C PHE A 197 -5.35 -15.58 -11.39
N PRO A 198 -5.07 -14.96 -12.55
CA PRO A 198 -5.71 -15.30 -13.81
C PRO A 198 -5.54 -16.79 -14.13
N SER A 199 -6.53 -17.38 -14.82
CA SER A 199 -6.57 -18.83 -15.10
C SER A 199 -5.44 -19.33 -16.00
N ASN A 200 -4.74 -18.44 -16.72
CA ASN A 200 -3.61 -18.72 -17.60
C ASN A 200 -2.24 -18.50 -16.94
N LEU A 201 -2.17 -18.59 -15.62
CA LEU A 201 -0.93 -18.44 -14.84
C LEU A 201 0.15 -19.44 -15.31
N LYS A 202 1.37 -18.92 -15.50
CA LYS A 202 2.60 -19.70 -15.67
C LYS A 202 3.60 -19.24 -14.62
N ALA A 203 3.99 -20.13 -13.72
CA ALA A 203 4.83 -19.74 -12.59
C ALA A 203 5.67 -20.88 -12.05
N ASP A 204 6.82 -20.52 -11.49
CA ASP A 204 7.61 -21.36 -10.60
C ASP A 204 7.32 -20.94 -9.15
N LEU A 205 6.77 -21.84 -8.35
CA LEU A 205 6.30 -21.56 -7.00
C LEU A 205 7.29 -22.06 -5.95
N HIS A 206 7.61 -21.22 -4.98
CA HIS A 206 8.33 -21.53 -3.76
C HIS A 206 7.38 -21.34 -2.59
N LEU A 207 7.02 -22.41 -1.90
CA LEU A 207 5.94 -22.43 -0.91
C LEU A 207 6.47 -22.94 0.42
N THR A 208 6.26 -22.17 1.48
CA THR A 208 6.67 -22.52 2.85
C THR A 208 5.55 -22.21 3.83
N ALA A 209 4.88 -23.23 4.36
CA ALA A 209 3.90 -23.11 5.43
C ALA A 209 4.44 -23.77 6.70
N GLY A 210 4.63 -22.99 7.78
CA GLY A 210 5.21 -23.51 9.04
C GLY A 210 4.25 -24.39 9.83
N GLN A 211 3.02 -23.91 10.06
CA GLN A 211 2.00 -24.59 10.88
C GLN A 211 0.63 -24.67 10.19
N GLY A 212 0.58 -24.53 8.88
CA GLY A 212 -0.66 -24.61 8.11
C GLY A 212 -0.50 -25.45 6.86
N ASP A 213 -1.54 -25.45 6.06
CA ASP A 213 -1.61 -26.23 4.83
C ASP A 213 -1.48 -25.34 3.59
N ILE A 214 -1.16 -25.95 2.46
CA ILE A 214 -1.08 -25.28 1.15
C ILE A 214 -2.22 -25.80 0.28
N TYR A 215 -3.05 -24.88 -0.23
CA TYR A 215 -4.20 -25.19 -1.06
C TYR A 215 -4.07 -24.51 -2.43
N THR A 216 -4.39 -25.23 -3.50
CA THR A 216 -4.48 -24.65 -4.84
C THR A 216 -5.55 -25.35 -5.67
N ASP A 217 -6.18 -24.62 -6.58
CA ASP A 217 -7.06 -25.15 -7.62
C ASP A 217 -6.41 -25.14 -9.02
N PHE A 218 -5.12 -24.80 -9.10
CA PHE A 218 -4.30 -24.97 -10.30
C PHE A 218 -3.77 -26.41 -10.39
N GLU A 219 -3.64 -26.93 -11.62
CA GLU A 219 -2.82 -28.11 -11.89
C GLU A 219 -1.34 -27.71 -11.81
N PHE A 220 -0.51 -28.54 -11.20
CA PHE A 220 0.91 -28.26 -10.98
C PHE A 220 1.76 -29.54 -11.01
N ASP A 221 3.02 -29.37 -11.36
CA ASP A 221 4.05 -30.38 -11.25
C ASP A 221 4.93 -30.08 -10.02
N LEU A 222 5.14 -31.08 -9.17
CA LEU A 222 6.10 -30.97 -8.07
C LEU A 222 7.52 -31.02 -8.63
N VAL A 223 8.34 -30.03 -8.22
CA VAL A 223 9.77 -30.00 -8.53
C VAL A 223 10.52 -30.64 -7.37
N PRO A 224 11.30 -31.72 -7.59
CA PRO A 224 12.07 -32.32 -6.51
C PRO A 224 13.02 -31.32 -5.89
N VAL A 225 12.93 -31.13 -4.58
CA VAL A 225 13.89 -30.35 -3.80
C VAL A 225 14.88 -31.35 -3.21
N GLU A 226 16.17 -31.22 -3.55
CA GLU A 226 17.19 -31.93 -2.77
C GLU A 226 17.10 -31.39 -1.35
N SER A 227 16.64 -32.23 -0.43
CA SER A 227 16.50 -31.88 0.98
C SER A 227 17.87 -31.42 1.51
N GLN A 228 18.07 -30.14 1.61
CA GLN A 228 19.24 -29.59 2.27
C GLN A 228 19.09 -29.82 3.78
N THR A 229 19.52 -30.98 4.21
CA THR A 229 19.70 -31.25 5.64
C THR A 229 20.84 -30.35 6.13
N LYS A 230 20.51 -29.14 6.58
CA LYS A 230 21.48 -28.29 7.28
C LYS A 230 21.72 -28.92 8.63
N SER A 231 22.79 -29.71 8.73
CA SER A 231 23.28 -30.21 10.01
C SER A 231 24.36 -29.27 10.53
N GLU A 232 24.12 -28.59 11.60
CA GLU A 232 25.06 -27.69 12.25
C GLU A 232 25.42 -28.28 13.62
N ARG A 233 26.71 -28.42 13.90
CA ARG A 233 27.20 -28.90 15.19
C ARG A 233 27.77 -27.73 15.96
N GLU A 234 27.04 -27.26 16.94
CA GLU A 234 27.47 -26.22 17.86
C GLU A 234 27.87 -26.89 19.21
N GLY A 235 29.16 -27.14 19.37
CA GLY A 235 29.67 -27.83 20.57
C GLY A 235 29.16 -29.27 20.70
N LYS A 236 28.41 -29.57 21.77
CA LYS A 236 27.78 -30.90 22.03
C LYS A 236 26.37 -31.02 21.48
N LYS A 237 25.80 -29.93 20.91
CA LYS A 237 24.44 -29.89 20.37
C LYS A 237 24.45 -30.16 18.86
N PHE A 238 23.72 -31.16 18.42
CA PHE A 238 23.48 -31.45 17.01
C PHE A 238 22.07 -30.97 16.67
N VAL A 239 21.93 -30.03 15.73
CA VAL A 239 20.66 -29.50 15.26
C VAL A 239 20.50 -29.89 13.81
N VAL A 240 19.43 -30.59 13.51
CA VAL A 240 18.98 -30.85 12.13
C VAL A 240 17.72 -30.01 11.93
N LYS A 241 17.77 -29.11 10.94
CA LYS A 241 16.58 -28.40 10.46
C LYS A 241 16.14 -29.07 9.17
N LEU A 242 14.93 -29.57 9.17
CA LEU A 242 14.24 -30.04 7.96
C LEU A 242 13.34 -28.89 7.53
N ASP A 243 13.75 -28.12 6.54
CA ASP A 243 12.91 -27.08 5.94
C ASP A 243 11.90 -27.79 5.01
N GLN A 244 10.62 -27.56 5.23
CA GLN A 244 9.55 -28.06 4.37
C GLN A 244 9.29 -27.06 3.23
N ASP A 245 10.28 -26.84 2.39
CA ASP A 245 10.09 -26.06 1.17
C ASP A 245 9.46 -26.92 0.10
N VAL A 246 8.29 -26.52 -0.38
CA VAL A 246 7.63 -27.14 -1.52
C VAL A 246 7.91 -26.28 -2.76
N ARG A 247 8.41 -26.92 -3.81
CA ARG A 247 8.55 -26.29 -5.12
C ARG A 247 7.56 -26.91 -6.09
N ALA A 248 6.83 -26.05 -6.77
CA ALA A 248 5.85 -26.48 -7.76
C ALA A 248 5.95 -25.63 -9.02
N ARG A 249 5.51 -26.18 -10.13
CA ARG A 249 5.48 -25.49 -11.42
C ARG A 249 4.08 -25.55 -12.00
N ILE A 250 3.56 -24.41 -12.43
CA ILE A 250 2.27 -24.28 -13.11
C ILE A 250 2.54 -24.02 -14.59
N GLU A 251 1.87 -24.76 -15.50
CA GLU A 251 1.90 -24.58 -16.95
C GLU A 251 3.33 -24.47 -17.53
N GLY A 252 4.24 -25.36 -17.08
CA GLY A 252 5.62 -25.40 -17.56
C GLY A 252 6.57 -24.38 -16.97
N GLY A 253 6.11 -23.57 -16.00
CA GLY A 253 6.91 -22.59 -15.28
C GLY A 253 6.88 -21.18 -15.89
N GLY A 254 7.47 -20.21 -15.16
CA GLY A 254 7.44 -18.80 -15.54
C GLY A 254 8.07 -17.90 -14.52
N ALA A 255 7.35 -16.85 -14.13
CA ALA A 255 7.79 -15.94 -13.07
C ALA A 255 7.94 -16.68 -11.74
N GLU A 256 8.99 -16.37 -11.00
CA GLU A 256 9.25 -16.95 -9.69
C GLU A 256 8.35 -16.28 -8.65
N MET A 257 7.60 -17.08 -7.87
CA MET A 257 6.67 -16.61 -6.88
C MET A 257 6.93 -17.26 -5.53
N HIS A 258 7.17 -16.44 -4.51
CA HIS A 258 7.43 -16.87 -3.15
C HIS A 258 6.20 -16.68 -2.28
N PHE A 259 5.75 -17.75 -1.65
CA PHE A 259 4.66 -17.73 -0.66
C PHE A 259 5.18 -18.27 0.65
N LYS A 260 5.01 -17.52 1.72
CA LYS A 260 5.47 -17.95 3.03
C LYS A 260 4.52 -17.50 4.13
N THR A 261 4.15 -18.44 4.99
CA THR A 261 3.53 -18.12 6.28
C THR A 261 4.13 -19.01 7.38
N TRP A 262 4.14 -18.51 8.63
CA TRP A 262 4.53 -19.34 9.76
C TRP A 262 3.31 -19.89 10.49
N ASN A 263 2.38 -19.05 10.89
CA ASN A 263 1.12 -19.42 11.54
C ASN A 263 -0.04 -19.04 10.62
N GLY A 264 -0.39 -19.93 9.69
CA GLY A 264 -1.46 -19.73 8.71
C GLY A 264 -1.32 -20.69 7.55
N SER A 265 -2.26 -20.63 6.63
CA SER A 265 -2.31 -21.44 5.42
C SER A 265 -2.05 -20.59 4.17
N ILE A 266 -1.64 -21.26 3.08
CA ILE A 266 -1.42 -20.64 1.78
C ILE A 266 -2.52 -21.10 0.82
N TYR A 267 -3.20 -20.14 0.19
CA TYR A 267 -4.23 -20.38 -0.81
C TYR A 267 -3.82 -19.75 -2.14
N ILE A 268 -3.68 -20.56 -3.17
CA ILE A 268 -3.36 -20.10 -4.54
C ILE A 268 -4.56 -20.44 -5.42
N ARG A 269 -5.36 -19.41 -5.73
CA ARG A 269 -6.66 -19.59 -6.39
C ARG A 269 -6.64 -19.18 -7.84
N LYS A 270 -7.47 -19.84 -8.63
CA LYS A 270 -7.77 -19.49 -10.02
C LYS A 270 -8.97 -18.53 -10.06
N ALA A 271 -8.84 -17.44 -10.77
CA ALA A 271 -9.96 -16.54 -11.05
C ALA A 271 -11.05 -17.26 -11.84
N LYS A 272 -12.30 -17.09 -11.42
CA LYS A 272 -13.49 -17.72 -12.03
C LYS A 272 -13.99 -16.92 -13.21
#